data_159f920b38bc2bf08e35cb77bab16a74
#
_entry.id   159f920b38bc2bf08e35cb77bab16a74
#
_cell.length_a   1.000
_cell.length_b   1.000
_cell.length_c   1.000
_cell.angle_alpha   90.00
_cell.angle_beta   90.00
_cell.angle_gamma   90.00
#
_symmetry.space_group_name_H-M   'P 1'
#
loop_
_entity.id
_entity.type
_entity.pdbx_description
1 polymer ?
#
loop_
_entity_poly.entity_id
_entity_poly.type
_entity_poly.pdbx_seq_one_letter_code
_entity_poly.pdbx_strand_id
1 'polypeptide(L)'
;MEFKYKCNYLFNICLYLILTLFVLTTILIFQKVSSNLTRSILLLLTIILLSIWSLFLKRKLEITKGTFEFTKDTLNYTTLGKTYYIEYNEIEYILKEEYLDTSYLIPRPSYQYIIKIKNGGTFTFKYYDYTLDTAINSLCTKTNYQIKEL
;
A
#
# COMPACT_ATOMS: atom_id res chain seq x y z
N MET A 1 12.11 2.42 14.93
CA MET A 1 11.67 3.59 14.13
C MET A 1 10.42 3.22 13.36
N GLU A 2 9.33 3.97 13.51
CA GLU A 2 8.06 3.74 12.82
C GLU A 2 8.04 4.54 11.50
N PHE A 3 7.54 3.92 10.43
CA PHE A 3 7.39 4.57 9.12
C PHE A 3 6.11 4.10 8.42
N LYS A 4 5.68 4.84 7.41
CA LYS A 4 4.49 4.54 6.61
C LYS A 4 4.87 4.34 5.15
N TYR A 5 4.25 3.34 4.52
CA TYR A 5 4.45 3.05 3.10
C TYR A 5 3.15 2.56 2.47
N LYS A 6 3.06 2.60 1.14
CA LYS A 6 1.89 2.11 0.41
C LYS A 6 1.98 0.61 0.18
N CYS A 7 0.91 -0.12 0.52
CA CYS A 7 0.81 -1.55 0.31
C CYS A 7 -0.45 -1.90 -0.49
N ASN A 8 -0.29 -2.43 -1.69
CA ASN A 8 -1.40 -2.74 -2.59
C ASN A 8 -2.17 -4.02 -2.20
N TYR A 9 -1.63 -4.85 -1.31
CA TYR A 9 -2.22 -6.16 -0.98
C TYR A 9 -3.55 -6.03 -0.22
N LEU A 10 -3.57 -5.20 0.82
CA LEU A 10 -4.78 -4.95 1.62
C LEU A 10 -5.90 -4.30 0.80
N PHE A 11 -5.54 -3.47 -0.16
CA PHE A 11 -6.49 -2.81 -1.05
C PHE A 11 -7.30 -3.82 -1.87
N ASN A 12 -6.65 -4.82 -2.46
CA ASN A 12 -7.34 -5.79 -3.30
C ASN A 12 -8.38 -6.61 -2.52
N ILE A 13 -8.05 -7.05 -1.29
CA ILE A 13 -8.99 -7.80 -0.44
C ILE A 13 -10.21 -6.95 -0.09
N CYS A 14 -9.99 -5.70 0.33
CA CYS A 14 -11.09 -4.81 0.68
C CYS A 14 -11.94 -4.39 -0.52
N LEU A 15 -11.34 -4.24 -1.70
CA LEU A 15 -12.09 -3.97 -2.93
C LEU A 15 -13.05 -5.12 -3.27
N TYR A 16 -12.60 -6.37 -3.15
CA TYR A 16 -13.47 -7.55 -3.37
C TYR A 16 -14.60 -7.63 -2.36
N LEU A 17 -14.35 -7.36 -1.08
CA LEU A 17 -15.37 -7.34 -0.04
C LEU A 17 -16.42 -6.25 -0.28
N ILE A 18 -16.00 -5.06 -0.69
CA ILE A 18 -16.91 -3.96 -1.00
C ILE A 18 -17.73 -4.26 -2.23
N LEU A 19 -17.14 -4.82 -3.30
CA LEU A 19 -17.85 -5.22 -4.50
C LEU A 19 -18.90 -6.29 -4.21
N THR A 20 -18.60 -7.29 -3.38
CA THR A 20 -19.58 -8.33 -3.00
C THR A 20 -20.73 -7.78 -2.17
N LEU A 21 -20.47 -6.89 -1.21
CA LEU A 21 -21.51 -6.20 -0.43
C LEU A 21 -22.39 -5.32 -1.31
N PHE A 22 -21.81 -4.67 -2.32
CA PHE A 22 -22.55 -3.84 -3.27
C PHE A 22 -23.49 -4.65 -4.15
N VAL A 23 -23.02 -5.75 -4.69
CA VAL A 23 -23.88 -6.64 -5.51
C VAL A 23 -25.06 -7.13 -4.67
N LEU A 24 -24.83 -7.55 -3.42
CA LEU A 24 -25.87 -8.00 -2.51
C LEU A 24 -26.89 -6.89 -2.21
N THR A 25 -26.47 -5.69 -1.90
CA THR A 25 -27.37 -4.55 -1.59
C THR A 25 -28.17 -4.13 -2.83
N THR A 26 -27.56 -4.16 -4.01
CA THR A 26 -28.24 -3.83 -5.28
C THR A 26 -29.35 -4.84 -5.58
N ILE A 27 -29.12 -6.13 -5.39
CA ILE A 27 -30.13 -7.17 -5.56
C ILE A 27 -31.31 -6.96 -4.61
N LEU A 28 -31.05 -6.66 -3.33
CA LEU A 28 -32.09 -6.42 -2.33
C LEU A 28 -32.95 -5.19 -2.64
N ILE A 29 -32.34 -4.11 -3.15
CA ILE A 29 -33.05 -2.89 -3.54
C ILE A 29 -33.92 -3.14 -4.77
N PHE A 30 -33.40 -3.87 -5.77
CA PHE A 30 -34.17 -4.22 -6.98
C PHE A 30 -35.45 -5.01 -6.69
N GLN A 31 -35.45 -5.84 -5.64
CA GLN A 31 -36.63 -6.65 -5.27
C GLN A 31 -37.76 -5.81 -4.62
N LYS A 32 -37.44 -4.66 -4.01
CA LYS A 32 -38.41 -3.85 -3.24
C LYS A 32 -39.03 -2.67 -3.97
N VAL A 33 -38.44 -2.19 -5.08
CA VAL A 33 -38.89 -0.98 -5.78
C VAL A 33 -39.75 -1.37 -7.00
N SER A 34 -40.96 -0.84 -7.11
CA SER A 34 -41.92 -1.17 -8.19
C SER A 34 -41.74 -0.34 -9.47
N SER A 35 -41.22 0.90 -9.38
CA SER A 35 -41.05 1.80 -10.53
C SER A 35 -39.68 1.61 -11.21
N ASN A 36 -39.70 1.38 -12.54
CA ASN A 36 -38.48 1.20 -13.34
C ASN A 36 -37.60 2.45 -13.37
N LEU A 37 -38.18 3.64 -13.42
CA LEU A 37 -37.45 4.91 -13.42
C LEU A 37 -36.70 5.12 -12.09
N THR A 38 -37.40 4.89 -10.98
CA THR A 38 -36.82 5.03 -9.65
C THR A 38 -35.70 4.02 -9.42
N ARG A 39 -35.81 2.79 -9.95
CA ARG A 39 -34.75 1.79 -9.94
C ARG A 39 -33.50 2.25 -10.65
N SER A 40 -33.63 2.82 -11.85
CA SER A 40 -32.50 3.29 -12.65
C SER A 40 -31.76 4.46 -11.99
N ILE A 41 -32.50 5.41 -11.40
CA ILE A 41 -31.91 6.55 -10.69
C ILE A 41 -31.16 6.09 -9.44
N LEU A 42 -31.76 5.20 -8.64
CA LEU A 42 -31.11 4.64 -7.44
C LEU A 42 -29.85 3.85 -7.77
N LEU A 43 -29.87 3.09 -8.87
CA LEU A 43 -28.69 2.36 -9.35
C LEU A 43 -27.55 3.31 -9.72
N LEU A 44 -27.85 4.35 -10.46
CA LEU A 44 -26.87 5.33 -10.91
C LEU A 44 -26.25 6.08 -9.72
N LEU A 45 -27.07 6.51 -8.75
CA LEU A 45 -26.63 7.14 -7.52
C LEU A 45 -25.75 6.21 -6.67
N THR A 46 -26.10 4.95 -6.52
CA THR A 46 -25.30 4.00 -5.77
C THR A 46 -23.97 3.69 -6.44
N ILE A 47 -23.90 3.61 -7.77
CA ILE A 47 -22.66 3.44 -8.52
C ILE A 47 -21.73 4.64 -8.30
N ILE A 48 -22.25 5.87 -8.39
CA ILE A 48 -21.47 7.11 -8.17
C ILE A 48 -20.93 7.17 -6.73
N LEU A 49 -21.78 6.95 -5.73
CA LEU A 49 -21.37 6.96 -4.33
C LEU A 49 -20.30 5.92 -4.00
N LEU A 50 -20.41 4.72 -4.57
CA LEU A 50 -19.43 3.65 -4.36
C LEU A 50 -18.12 3.93 -5.08
N SER A 51 -18.18 4.52 -6.26
CA SER A 51 -16.96 4.94 -6.97
C SER A 51 -16.19 5.96 -6.15
N ILE A 52 -16.85 6.98 -5.60
CA ILE A 52 -16.24 7.98 -4.71
C ILE A 52 -15.70 7.31 -3.45
N TRP A 53 -16.47 6.42 -2.83
CA TRP A 53 -16.07 5.74 -1.59
C TRP A 53 -14.91 4.77 -1.80
N SER A 54 -14.89 4.06 -2.93
CA SER A 54 -13.78 3.16 -3.30
C SER A 54 -12.47 3.93 -3.50
N LEU A 55 -12.52 5.11 -4.11
CA LEU A 55 -11.36 6.00 -4.26
C LEU A 55 -10.84 6.50 -2.89
N PHE A 56 -11.75 6.79 -1.96
CA PHE A 56 -11.39 7.24 -0.61
C PHE A 56 -10.79 6.11 0.23
N LEU A 57 -11.37 4.91 0.16
CA LEU A 57 -10.86 3.70 0.80
C LEU A 57 -9.51 3.26 0.22
N LYS A 58 -9.36 3.31 -1.10
CA LYS A 58 -8.09 3.06 -1.77
C LYS A 58 -6.97 3.85 -1.13
N ARG A 59 -7.18 5.15 -0.91
CA ARG A 59 -6.18 6.04 -0.33
C ARG A 59 -5.84 5.73 1.13
N LYS A 60 -6.81 5.26 1.93
CA LYS A 60 -6.61 4.92 3.36
C LYS A 60 -6.04 3.53 3.60
N LEU A 61 -6.44 2.55 2.78
CA LEU A 61 -6.07 1.14 2.96
C LEU A 61 -4.72 0.78 2.35
N GLU A 62 -4.20 1.61 1.44
CA GLU A 62 -2.85 1.44 0.90
C GLU A 62 -1.75 1.80 1.92
N ILE A 63 -2.09 2.53 2.98
CA ILE A 63 -1.12 2.96 3.99
C ILE A 63 -0.89 1.84 4.99
N THR A 64 0.32 1.35 5.03
CA THR A 64 0.78 0.35 5.99
C THR A 64 1.86 0.94 6.88
N LYS A 65 1.80 0.63 8.16
CA LYS A 65 2.85 0.99 9.10
C LYS A 65 3.90 -0.11 9.15
N GLY A 66 5.15 0.29 9.08
CA GLY A 66 6.29 -0.58 9.33
C GLY A 66 7.11 -0.04 10.49
N THR A 67 7.84 -0.91 11.15
CA THR A 67 8.78 -0.53 12.21
C THR A 67 10.14 -1.15 11.93
N PHE A 68 11.19 -0.32 11.91
CA PHE A 68 12.56 -0.77 11.92
C PHE A 68 13.12 -0.69 13.33
N GLU A 69 13.63 -1.80 13.81
CA GLU A 69 14.44 -1.88 15.03
C GLU A 69 15.86 -2.28 14.65
N PHE A 70 16.80 -1.40 14.98
CA PHE A 70 18.20 -1.59 14.66
C PHE A 70 18.93 -2.21 15.87
N THR A 71 19.42 -3.41 15.72
CA THR A 71 20.33 -4.04 16.66
C THR A 71 21.78 -3.79 16.23
N LYS A 72 22.73 -4.44 16.87
CA LYS A 72 24.15 -4.33 16.51
C LYS A 72 24.43 -4.89 15.11
N ASP A 73 23.83 -6.01 14.79
CA ASP A 73 24.17 -6.81 13.58
C ASP A 73 22.95 -7.08 12.68
N THR A 74 21.71 -6.76 13.15
CA THR A 74 20.47 -7.08 12.44
C THR A 74 19.51 -5.88 12.36
N LEU A 75 18.72 -5.89 11.32
CA LEU A 75 17.50 -5.10 11.16
C LEU A 75 16.29 -5.98 11.44
N ASN A 76 15.50 -5.64 12.43
CA ASN A 76 14.19 -6.24 12.64
C ASN A 76 13.14 -5.38 11.95
N TYR A 77 12.53 -5.92 10.91
CA TYR A 77 11.45 -5.27 10.19
C TYR A 77 10.11 -5.88 10.58
N THR A 78 9.26 -5.11 11.25
CA THR A 78 7.91 -5.56 11.65
C THR A 78 6.85 -4.86 10.82
N THR A 79 5.94 -5.64 10.24
CA THR A 79 4.78 -5.15 9.49
C THR A 79 3.65 -6.17 9.52
N LEU A 80 2.41 -5.71 9.59
CA LEU A 80 1.20 -6.56 9.57
C LEU A 80 1.25 -7.75 10.56
N GLY A 81 1.86 -7.53 11.74
CA GLY A 81 2.01 -8.56 12.77
C GLY A 81 3.08 -9.61 12.49
N LYS A 82 3.90 -9.44 11.45
CA LYS A 82 5.05 -10.28 11.14
C LYS A 82 6.34 -9.53 11.36
N THR A 83 7.33 -10.20 11.93
CA THR A 83 8.68 -9.65 12.10
C THR A 83 9.64 -10.44 11.23
N TYR A 84 10.44 -9.71 10.45
CA TYR A 84 11.51 -10.22 9.61
C TYR A 84 12.84 -9.82 10.23
N TYR A 85 13.73 -10.79 10.37
CA TYR A 85 15.09 -10.59 10.89
C TYR A 85 16.05 -10.62 9.70
N ILE A 86 16.75 -9.53 9.48
CA ILE A 86 17.64 -9.33 8.33
C ILE A 86 19.01 -8.98 8.89
N GLU A 87 20.01 -9.82 8.65
CA GLU A 87 21.39 -9.50 8.98
C GLU A 87 21.91 -8.43 8.02
N TYR A 88 22.67 -7.46 8.52
CA TYR A 88 23.18 -6.37 7.66
C TYR A 88 24.06 -6.89 6.53
N ASN A 89 24.83 -7.96 6.77
CA ASN A 89 25.66 -8.61 5.75
C ASN A 89 24.86 -9.31 4.64
N GLU A 90 23.59 -9.63 4.89
CA GLU A 90 22.69 -10.23 3.89
C GLU A 90 22.10 -9.20 2.94
N ILE A 91 22.11 -7.92 3.28
CA ILE A 91 21.64 -6.85 2.38
C ILE A 91 22.63 -6.79 1.20
N GLU A 92 22.11 -6.91 -0.02
CA GLU A 92 22.89 -6.80 -1.24
C GLU A 92 22.99 -5.34 -1.71
N TYR A 93 21.85 -4.66 -1.78
CA TYR A 93 21.77 -3.23 -2.09
C TYR A 93 20.44 -2.62 -1.63
N ILE A 94 20.43 -1.31 -1.57
CA ILE A 94 19.25 -0.47 -1.38
C ILE A 94 19.10 0.39 -2.63
N LEU A 95 17.94 0.29 -3.30
CA LEU A 95 17.65 0.98 -4.53
C LEU A 95 16.49 1.93 -4.35
N LYS A 96 16.58 3.12 -4.95
CA LYS A 96 15.47 4.06 -5.11
C LYS A 96 15.09 4.09 -6.58
N GLU A 97 13.87 3.72 -6.88
CA GLU A 97 13.34 3.59 -8.24
C GLU A 97 12.12 4.49 -8.41
N GLU A 98 12.06 5.21 -9.51
CA GLU A 98 10.87 5.97 -9.87
C GLU A 98 9.80 5.08 -10.49
N TYR A 99 8.54 5.32 -10.14
CA TYR A 99 7.40 4.65 -10.74
C TYR A 99 6.22 5.61 -10.91
N LEU A 100 5.31 5.27 -11.83
CA LEU A 100 4.08 6.03 -12.02
C LEU A 100 3.02 5.56 -11.02
N ASP A 101 2.68 6.41 -10.05
CA ASP A 101 1.65 6.11 -9.06
C ASP A 101 0.26 6.29 -9.66
N THR A 102 -0.39 5.17 -9.98
CA THR A 102 -1.74 5.12 -10.56
C THR A 102 -2.85 5.13 -9.51
N SER A 103 -2.53 5.29 -8.22
CA SER A 103 -3.54 5.40 -7.16
C SER A 103 -4.29 6.73 -7.17
N TYR A 104 -3.81 7.72 -7.91
CA TYR A 104 -4.47 8.99 -8.15
C TYR A 104 -5.29 8.94 -9.43
N LEU A 105 -6.31 9.81 -9.53
CA LEU A 105 -7.14 9.96 -10.74
C LEU A 105 -6.28 10.32 -11.97
N ILE A 106 -5.27 11.15 -11.75
CA ILE A 106 -4.22 11.47 -12.72
C ILE A 106 -2.94 10.82 -12.19
N PRO A 107 -2.33 9.88 -12.93
CA PRO A 107 -1.08 9.26 -12.54
C PRO A 107 0.01 10.31 -12.25
N ARG A 108 0.75 10.11 -11.16
CA ARG A 108 1.82 11.03 -10.74
C ARG A 108 3.12 10.29 -10.58
N PRO A 109 4.25 10.90 -10.93
CA PRO A 109 5.55 10.32 -10.62
C PRO A 109 5.70 10.19 -9.11
N SER A 110 6.22 9.08 -8.67
CA SER A 110 6.52 8.76 -7.29
C SER A 110 7.74 7.85 -7.27
N TYR A 111 8.21 7.46 -6.11
CA TYR A 111 9.33 6.55 -5.99
C TYR A 111 9.08 5.46 -4.95
N GLN A 112 9.87 4.41 -5.04
CA GLN A 112 9.86 3.30 -4.10
C GLN A 112 11.28 2.95 -3.71
N TYR A 113 11.42 2.42 -2.50
CA TYR A 113 12.67 1.84 -2.04
C TYR A 113 12.60 0.33 -2.15
N ILE A 114 13.66 -0.27 -2.64
CA ILE A 114 13.82 -1.72 -2.78
C ILE A 114 15.04 -2.13 -1.98
N ILE A 115 14.83 -2.94 -0.94
CA ILE A 115 15.92 -3.58 -0.20
C ILE A 115 16.05 -5.01 -0.73
N LYS A 116 17.16 -5.30 -1.38
CA LYS A 116 17.47 -6.63 -1.91
C LYS A 116 18.33 -7.40 -0.94
N ILE A 117 17.94 -8.66 -0.69
CA ILE A 117 18.67 -9.60 0.14
C ILE A 117 19.41 -10.61 -0.76
N LYS A 118 20.65 -10.95 -0.44
CA LYS A 118 21.51 -11.86 -1.21
C LYS A 118 20.86 -13.21 -1.50
N ASN A 119 20.11 -13.74 -0.54
CA ASN A 119 19.43 -15.04 -0.64
C ASN A 119 18.06 -14.98 -1.36
N GLY A 120 17.82 -13.93 -2.15
CA GLY A 120 16.67 -13.83 -3.06
C GLY A 120 15.45 -13.11 -2.52
N GLY A 121 15.44 -12.67 -1.26
CA GLY A 121 14.37 -11.84 -0.70
C GLY A 121 14.41 -10.41 -1.25
N THR A 122 13.23 -9.80 -1.41
CA THR A 122 13.12 -8.40 -1.80
C THR A 122 12.02 -7.75 -0.98
N PHE A 123 12.33 -6.62 -0.35
CA PHE A 123 11.36 -5.79 0.35
C PHE A 123 11.17 -4.51 -0.45
N THR A 124 9.93 -4.22 -0.84
CA THR A 124 9.58 -3.02 -1.60
C THR A 124 8.70 -2.12 -0.78
N PHE A 125 9.10 -0.87 -0.63
CA PHE A 125 8.41 0.16 0.12
C PHE A 125 8.06 1.31 -0.80
N LYS A 126 6.80 1.39 -1.24
CA LYS A 126 6.32 2.52 -2.04
C LYS A 126 6.21 3.76 -1.18
N TYR A 127 6.72 4.86 -1.67
CA TYR A 127 6.70 6.13 -0.95
C TYR A 127 5.27 6.55 -0.56
N TYR A 128 5.14 7.00 0.66
CA TYR A 128 3.93 7.62 1.17
C TYR A 128 4.20 8.98 1.81
N ASP A 129 5.17 9.05 2.73
CA ASP A 129 5.57 10.27 3.40
C ASP A 129 7.07 10.23 3.79
N TYR A 130 7.56 11.32 4.34
CA TYR A 130 8.97 11.48 4.73
C TYR A 130 9.46 10.50 5.82
N THR A 131 8.54 9.82 6.52
CA THR A 131 8.93 8.86 7.58
C THR A 131 9.66 7.67 6.98
N LEU A 132 9.30 7.27 5.76
CA LEU A 132 9.99 6.22 5.00
C LEU A 132 11.42 6.65 4.65
N ASP A 133 11.61 7.88 4.15
CA ASP A 133 12.93 8.40 3.81
C ASP A 133 13.84 8.42 5.04
N THR A 134 13.30 8.87 6.17
CA THR A 134 14.05 8.90 7.44
C THR A 134 14.44 7.49 7.89
N ALA A 135 13.55 6.51 7.75
CA ALA A 135 13.83 5.13 8.11
C ALA A 135 14.91 4.51 7.21
N ILE A 136 14.82 4.73 5.89
CA ILE A 136 15.80 4.22 4.92
C ILE A 136 17.16 4.90 5.12
N ASN A 137 17.21 6.21 5.33
CA ASN A 137 18.47 6.92 5.61
C ASN A 137 19.12 6.41 6.92
N SER A 138 18.33 6.12 7.95
CA SER A 138 18.83 5.52 9.19
C SER A 138 19.39 4.11 8.94
N LEU A 139 18.77 3.32 8.07
CA LEU A 139 19.29 2.01 7.64
C LEU A 139 20.64 2.17 6.92
N CYS A 140 20.72 3.09 5.95
CA CYS A 140 21.95 3.38 5.21
C CYS A 140 23.11 3.79 6.14
N THR A 141 22.82 4.65 7.12
CA THR A 141 23.82 5.08 8.11
C THR A 141 24.32 3.90 8.97
N LYS A 142 23.43 2.97 9.33
CA LYS A 142 23.78 1.80 10.15
C LYS A 142 24.56 0.73 9.38
N THR A 143 24.28 0.60 8.10
CA THR A 143 24.84 -0.46 7.24
C THR A 143 26.02 0.03 6.39
N ASN A 144 26.31 1.33 6.35
CA ASN A 144 27.23 1.96 5.42
C ASN A 144 26.89 1.72 3.92
N TYR A 145 25.65 1.36 3.61
CA TYR A 145 25.20 1.25 2.23
C TYR A 145 24.82 2.61 1.67
N GLN A 146 25.10 2.80 0.39
CA GLN A 146 24.60 3.93 -0.38
C GLN A 146 23.36 3.54 -1.15
N ILE A 147 22.40 4.47 -1.24
CA ILE A 147 21.21 4.29 -2.07
C ILE A 147 21.64 4.40 -3.54
N LYS A 148 21.33 3.39 -4.33
CA LYS A 148 21.46 3.46 -5.79
C LYS A 148 20.20 4.10 -6.35
N GLU A 149 20.33 5.07 -7.23
CA GLU A 149 19.21 5.68 -7.97
C GLU A 149 19.21 5.13 -9.41
N LEU A 150 18.05 4.71 -9.87
CA LEU A 150 17.77 4.29 -11.25
C LEU A 150 16.78 5.27 -11.88
#